data_9988376840e2d3cff923b125d08cbe17
#
_entry.id   9988376840e2d3cff923b125d08cbe17
#
_cell.length_a   1.000
_cell.length_b   1.000
_cell.length_c   1.000
_cell.angle_alpha   90.00
_cell.angle_beta   90.00
_cell.angle_gamma   90.00
#
_symmetry.space_group_name_H-M   'P 1'
#
loop_
_entity.id
_entity.type
_entity.pdbx_description
1 polymer ?
#
loop_
_entity_poly.entity_id
_entity_poly.type
_entity_poly.pdbx_seq_one_letter_code
_entity_poly.pdbx_strand_id
1 'polypeptide(L)'
;AARFDEPTQLGGFSEIIKPGAFKRSLASDAGPKIRAIYEHDSRSLLGRMGAGSLRLFEDAQGLAFEIDLPDTQLGRDLPVLVARGDVAGCSFGFIAQGENWEGETRHLTDVDLFEITITADPAYDTTTVQVRGKQPSTLTLARLYLEACR
;
A
#
# COMPACT_ATOMS: atom_id res chain seq x y z
N ALA A 1 0.47 3.85 -0.05
CA ALA A 1 -0.19 2.92 0.87
C ALA A 1 -0.48 3.57 2.24
N ALA A 2 0.36 4.50 2.66
CA ALA A 2 0.18 5.23 3.91
C ALA A 2 0.60 6.67 3.74
N ARG A 3 0.02 7.60 4.51
CA ARG A 3 0.44 9.01 4.57
C ARG A 3 1.03 9.31 5.93
N PHE A 4 2.08 10.13 5.94
CA PHE A 4 2.73 10.57 7.17
C PHE A 4 2.00 11.74 7.79
N ASP A 5 2.06 11.81 9.12
CA ASP A 5 1.55 12.90 9.95
C ASP A 5 0.05 13.23 9.76
N GLU A 6 -0.72 12.33 9.16
CA GLU A 6 -2.16 12.44 9.06
C GLU A 6 -2.86 11.52 10.07
N PRO A 7 -3.74 12.06 10.92
CA PRO A 7 -4.48 11.25 11.87
C PRO A 7 -5.57 10.45 11.17
N THR A 8 -5.63 9.16 11.49
CA THR A 8 -6.68 8.24 11.04
C THR A 8 -7.42 7.69 12.25
N GLN A 9 -8.75 7.74 12.23
CA GLN A 9 -9.58 7.20 13.29
C GLN A 9 -9.74 5.69 13.14
N LEU A 10 -9.31 4.93 14.14
CA LEU A 10 -9.41 3.48 14.19
C LEU A 10 -10.29 3.02 15.37
N GLY A 11 -11.58 3.31 15.28
CA GLY A 11 -12.51 2.98 16.36
C GLY A 11 -12.30 3.86 17.60
N GLY A 12 -11.66 3.35 18.66
CA GLY A 12 -11.50 4.04 19.94
C GLY A 12 -10.29 4.96 20.05
N PHE A 13 -9.45 5.10 19.02
CA PHE A 13 -8.24 5.92 19.06
C PHE A 13 -7.88 6.48 17.67
N SER A 14 -7.03 7.50 17.65
CA SER A 14 -6.41 8.02 16.42
C SER A 14 -5.03 7.40 16.22
N GLU A 15 -4.65 7.17 14.98
CA GLU A 15 -3.31 6.70 14.63
C GLU A 15 -2.63 7.67 13.65
N ILE A 16 -1.37 7.96 13.91
CA ILE A 16 -0.50 8.79 13.06
C ILE A 16 0.76 8.00 12.75
N ILE A 17 1.10 7.89 11.46
CA ILE A 17 2.31 7.24 11.01
C ILE A 17 3.39 8.32 10.85
N LYS A 18 4.54 8.10 11.46
CA LYS A 18 5.66 9.04 11.39
C LYS A 18 6.59 8.76 10.22
N PRO A 19 7.20 9.80 9.63
CA PRO A 19 8.25 9.63 8.64
C PRO A 19 9.37 8.71 9.16
N GLY A 20 9.79 7.76 8.33
CA GLY A 20 10.78 6.76 8.69
C GLY A 20 10.24 5.46 9.28
N ALA A 21 8.93 5.37 9.55
CA ALA A 21 8.31 4.18 10.17
C ALA A 21 8.53 2.89 9.38
N PHE A 22 8.67 2.96 8.07
CA PHE A 22 8.85 1.80 7.19
C PHE A 22 10.31 1.51 6.80
N LYS A 23 11.23 2.45 7.04
CA LYS A 23 12.62 2.37 6.54
C LYS A 23 13.33 1.08 6.92
N ARG A 24 13.26 0.71 8.20
CA ARG A 24 13.91 -0.52 8.69
C ARG A 24 13.32 -1.75 8.02
N SER A 25 12.01 -1.85 7.96
CA SER A 25 11.30 -2.98 7.36
C SER A 25 11.64 -3.16 5.89
N LEU A 26 11.64 -2.07 5.11
CA LEU A 26 11.98 -2.11 3.67
C LEU A 26 13.43 -2.54 3.42
N ALA A 27 14.37 -2.15 4.30
CA ALA A 27 15.79 -2.47 4.17
C ALA A 27 16.19 -3.82 4.81
N SER A 28 15.29 -4.46 5.55
CA SER A 28 15.57 -5.70 6.27
C SER A 28 15.59 -6.93 5.35
N ASP A 29 16.09 -8.05 5.86
CA ASP A 29 16.02 -9.37 5.19
C ASP A 29 14.57 -9.86 4.97
N ALA A 30 13.60 -9.28 5.67
CA ALA A 30 12.19 -9.52 5.45
C ALA A 30 11.61 -8.68 4.29
N GLY A 31 12.26 -7.59 3.88
CA GLY A 31 11.82 -6.72 2.80
C GLY A 31 11.44 -7.49 1.52
N PRO A 32 12.26 -8.43 1.02
CA PRO A 32 11.92 -9.24 -0.16
C PRO A 32 10.66 -10.09 -0.02
N LYS A 33 10.18 -10.34 1.20
CA LYS A 33 8.95 -11.11 1.48
C LYS A 33 7.68 -10.26 1.43
N ILE A 34 7.81 -8.93 1.47
CA ILE A 34 6.68 -8.01 1.41
C ILE A 34 5.96 -8.20 0.08
N ARG A 35 4.65 -8.28 0.12
CA ARG A 35 3.78 -8.56 -1.02
C ARG A 35 2.68 -7.53 -1.18
N ALA A 36 2.18 -7.42 -2.40
CA ALA A 36 0.96 -6.72 -2.72
C ALA A 36 -0.15 -7.73 -2.99
N ILE A 37 -1.30 -7.56 -2.38
CA ILE A 37 -2.48 -8.43 -2.53
C ILE A 37 -3.72 -7.59 -2.84
N TYR A 38 -4.84 -8.25 -3.10
CA TYR A 38 -6.13 -7.64 -3.35
C TYR A 38 -7.14 -8.08 -2.29
N GLU A 39 -7.91 -7.09 -1.76
CA GLU A 39 -9.00 -7.30 -0.79
C GLU A 39 -8.60 -8.15 0.43
N HIS A 40 -7.38 -7.94 0.97
CA HIS A 40 -6.83 -8.70 2.11
C HIS A 40 -6.82 -10.23 1.93
N ASP A 41 -6.97 -10.72 0.68
CA ASP A 41 -6.90 -12.14 0.38
C ASP A 41 -5.46 -12.53 -0.01
N SER A 42 -4.80 -13.31 0.83
CA SER A 42 -3.43 -13.77 0.60
C SER A 42 -3.26 -14.64 -0.66
N ARG A 43 -4.36 -15.16 -1.22
CA ARG A 43 -4.38 -15.92 -2.48
C ARG A 43 -4.43 -15.00 -3.71
N SER A 44 -4.86 -13.75 -3.52
CA SER A 44 -5.00 -12.75 -4.57
C SER A 44 -3.72 -11.93 -4.71
N LEU A 45 -2.62 -12.58 -5.07
CA LEU A 45 -1.30 -11.98 -5.18
C LEU A 45 -1.19 -11.09 -6.42
N LEU A 46 -0.76 -9.84 -6.22
CA LEU A 46 -0.53 -8.85 -7.28
C LEU A 46 0.97 -8.65 -7.58
N GLY A 47 1.81 -8.77 -6.56
CA GLY A 47 3.24 -8.57 -6.71
C GLY A 47 4.01 -8.81 -5.42
N ARG A 48 5.33 -8.83 -5.53
CA ARG A 48 6.24 -9.10 -4.41
C ARG A 48 7.56 -8.37 -4.61
N MET A 49 8.12 -7.80 -3.53
CA MET A 49 9.40 -7.08 -3.60
C MET A 49 10.55 -7.98 -4.09
N GLY A 50 10.65 -9.20 -3.55
CA GLY A 50 11.71 -10.14 -3.92
C GLY A 50 11.65 -10.65 -5.36
N ALA A 51 10.51 -10.49 -6.04
CA ALA A 51 10.35 -10.79 -7.46
C ALA A 51 10.56 -9.56 -8.36
N GLY A 52 10.75 -8.38 -7.76
CA GLY A 52 10.85 -7.11 -8.49
C GLY A 52 9.54 -6.58 -9.07
N SER A 53 8.43 -7.30 -8.88
CA SER A 53 7.10 -6.90 -9.35
C SER A 53 6.38 -5.90 -8.44
N LEU A 54 6.86 -5.72 -7.22
CA LEU A 54 6.45 -4.69 -6.27
C LEU A 54 7.65 -3.84 -5.90
N ARG A 55 7.51 -2.54 -5.98
CA ARG A 55 8.47 -1.56 -5.47
C ARG A 55 7.78 -0.73 -4.40
N LEU A 56 8.43 -0.59 -3.26
CA LEU A 56 7.98 0.20 -2.12
C LEU A 56 9.08 1.17 -1.72
N PHE A 57 8.70 2.40 -1.44
CA PHE A 57 9.63 3.44 -0.97
C PHE A 57 8.91 4.49 -0.15
N GLU A 58 9.60 5.08 0.80
CA GLU A 58 9.11 6.28 1.48
C GLU A 58 9.50 7.52 0.69
N ASP A 59 8.56 8.42 0.56
CA ASP A 59 8.79 9.79 0.08
C ASP A 59 8.41 10.82 1.17
N ALA A 60 8.36 12.10 0.83
CA ALA A 60 8.00 13.15 1.77
C ALA A 60 6.54 13.08 2.27
N GLN A 61 5.68 12.34 1.59
CA GLN A 61 4.25 12.26 1.88
C GLN A 61 3.86 10.96 2.57
N GLY A 62 4.62 9.88 2.38
CA GLY A 62 4.26 8.59 2.96
C GLY A 62 4.95 7.39 2.32
N LEU A 63 4.31 6.24 2.44
CA LEU A 63 4.70 5.00 1.78
C LEU A 63 4.08 4.94 0.38
N ALA A 64 4.91 5.10 -0.63
CA ALA A 64 4.55 4.95 -2.03
C ALA A 64 4.82 3.54 -2.54
N PHE A 65 4.10 3.10 -3.57
CA PHE A 65 4.34 1.82 -4.22
C PHE A 65 4.11 1.85 -5.73
N GLU A 66 4.74 0.90 -6.39
CA GLU A 66 4.49 0.55 -7.79
C GLU A 66 4.34 -0.96 -7.90
N ILE A 67 3.34 -1.42 -8.65
CA ILE A 67 3.11 -2.84 -8.94
C ILE A 67 3.10 -3.04 -10.46
N ASP A 68 3.92 -3.96 -10.95
CA ASP A 68 3.79 -4.50 -12.30
C ASP A 68 2.79 -5.66 -12.20
N LEU A 69 1.56 -5.41 -12.65
CA LEU A 69 0.47 -6.38 -12.51
C LEU A 69 0.73 -7.65 -13.32
N PRO A 70 0.42 -8.83 -12.75
CA PRO A 70 0.58 -10.08 -13.46
C PRO A 70 -0.44 -10.23 -14.59
N ASP A 71 -0.08 -10.98 -15.64
CA ASP A 71 -1.04 -11.36 -16.70
C ASP A 71 -1.93 -12.52 -16.25
N THR A 72 -2.73 -12.25 -15.23
CA THR A 72 -3.76 -13.11 -14.68
C THR A 72 -5.12 -12.46 -14.86
N GLN A 73 -6.21 -13.18 -14.61
CA GLN A 73 -7.55 -12.58 -14.64
C GLN A 73 -7.64 -11.39 -13.69
N LEU A 74 -7.17 -11.54 -12.45
CA LEU A 74 -7.15 -10.46 -11.46
C LEU A 74 -6.31 -9.26 -11.94
N GLY A 75 -5.12 -9.50 -12.49
CA GLY A 75 -4.23 -8.45 -13.00
C GLY A 75 -4.82 -7.69 -14.19
N ARG A 76 -5.70 -8.31 -14.96
CA ARG A 76 -6.43 -7.66 -16.07
C ARG A 76 -7.68 -6.91 -15.58
N ASP A 77 -8.39 -7.45 -14.60
CA ASP A 77 -9.65 -6.87 -14.12
C ASP A 77 -9.41 -5.67 -13.19
N LEU A 78 -8.38 -5.73 -12.35
CA LEU A 78 -8.11 -4.71 -11.35
C LEU A 78 -7.92 -3.29 -11.93
N PRO A 79 -7.17 -3.06 -13.02
CA PRO A 79 -7.07 -1.72 -13.64
C PRO A 79 -8.41 -1.15 -14.07
N VAL A 80 -9.34 -1.99 -14.49
CA VAL A 80 -10.70 -1.58 -14.88
C VAL A 80 -11.46 -1.07 -13.66
N LEU A 81 -11.41 -1.79 -12.54
CA LEU A 81 -12.07 -1.41 -11.30
C LEU A 81 -11.48 -0.12 -10.72
N VAL A 82 -10.15 0.03 -10.78
CA VAL A 82 -9.47 1.26 -10.34
C VAL A 82 -9.83 2.45 -11.23
N ALA A 83 -9.84 2.28 -12.55
CA ALA A 83 -10.21 3.35 -13.49
C ALA A 83 -11.66 3.80 -13.33
N ARG A 84 -12.57 2.91 -12.94
CA ARG A 84 -13.97 3.22 -12.63
C ARG A 84 -14.15 3.89 -11.26
N GLY A 85 -13.17 3.77 -10.37
CA GLY A 85 -13.27 4.24 -9.00
C GLY A 85 -13.96 3.27 -8.04
N ASP A 86 -14.28 2.03 -8.48
CA ASP A 86 -14.83 0.98 -7.60
C ASP A 86 -13.80 0.52 -6.56
N VAL A 87 -12.52 0.58 -6.92
CA VAL A 87 -11.37 0.31 -6.06
C VAL A 87 -10.47 1.53 -6.06
N ALA A 88 -10.41 2.24 -4.96
CA ALA A 88 -9.75 3.55 -4.90
C ALA A 88 -8.68 3.66 -3.82
N GLY A 89 -8.60 2.70 -2.91
CA GLY A 89 -7.77 2.77 -1.73
C GLY A 89 -6.70 1.69 -1.64
N CYS A 90 -5.80 1.91 -0.71
CA CYS A 90 -4.78 0.95 -0.32
C CYS A 90 -4.68 0.92 1.20
N SER A 91 -4.58 -0.26 1.74
CA SER A 91 -4.28 -0.51 3.15
C SER A 91 -2.93 -1.22 3.26
N PHE A 92 -2.45 -1.43 4.47
CA PHE A 92 -1.20 -2.15 4.69
C PHE A 92 -1.27 -2.99 5.97
N GLY A 93 -0.61 -4.14 5.94
CA GLY A 93 -0.50 -5.05 7.08
C GLY A 93 0.88 -4.94 7.73
N PHE A 94 0.91 -4.75 9.05
CA PHE A 94 2.13 -4.52 9.80
C PHE A 94 2.04 -5.02 11.23
N ILE A 95 3.19 -5.12 11.87
CA ILE A 95 3.33 -5.28 13.32
C ILE A 95 4.08 -4.07 13.83
N ALA A 96 3.52 -3.34 14.81
CA ALA A 96 4.19 -2.21 15.42
C ALA A 96 5.42 -2.68 16.23
N GLN A 97 6.56 -2.06 15.98
CA GLN A 97 7.81 -2.26 16.71
C GLN A 97 8.19 -1.05 17.57
N GLY A 98 7.81 0.14 17.11
CA GLY A 98 7.97 1.39 17.84
C GLY A 98 6.71 2.21 17.79
N GLU A 99 6.23 2.61 18.95
CA GLU A 99 5.05 3.45 19.09
C GLU A 99 5.13 4.35 20.31
N ASN A 100 4.48 5.50 20.25
CA ASN A 100 4.29 6.41 21.37
C ASN A 100 2.83 6.80 21.46
N TRP A 101 2.30 6.93 22.66
CA TRP A 101 0.92 7.34 22.89
C TRP A 101 0.87 8.75 23.48
N GLU A 102 0.05 9.61 22.91
CA GLU A 102 -0.30 10.93 23.41
C GLU A 102 -1.83 11.00 23.59
N GLY A 103 -2.29 10.77 24.81
CA GLY A 103 -3.73 10.62 25.08
C GLY A 103 -4.30 9.43 24.31
N GLU A 104 -5.28 9.68 23.45
CA GLU A 104 -5.93 8.69 22.59
C GLU A 104 -5.29 8.62 21.19
N THR A 105 -4.11 9.22 20.99
CA THR A 105 -3.40 9.20 19.72
C THR A 105 -2.17 8.28 19.79
N ARG A 106 -2.14 7.30 18.92
CA ARG A 106 -1.02 6.39 18.70
C ARG A 106 -0.11 6.93 17.60
N HIS A 107 1.16 7.16 17.90
CA HIS A 107 2.17 7.53 16.92
C HIS A 107 3.02 6.30 16.58
N LEU A 108 2.93 5.80 15.36
CA LEU A 108 3.75 4.70 14.87
C LEU A 108 5.08 5.25 14.35
N THR A 109 6.18 4.81 14.94
CA THR A 109 7.55 5.26 14.60
C THR A 109 8.38 4.18 13.93
N ASP A 110 8.02 2.90 14.10
CA ASP A 110 8.69 1.76 13.47
C ASP A 110 7.73 0.59 13.33
N VAL A 111 7.68 -0.02 12.16
CA VAL A 111 6.79 -1.15 11.86
C VAL A 111 7.50 -2.25 11.08
N ASP A 112 7.08 -3.49 11.31
CA ASP A 112 7.37 -4.60 10.42
C ASP A 112 6.23 -4.72 9.40
N LEU A 113 6.48 -4.22 8.20
CA LEU A 113 5.53 -4.29 7.09
C LEU A 113 5.60 -5.67 6.46
N PHE A 114 4.47 -6.32 6.22
CA PHE A 114 4.41 -7.61 5.54
C PHE A 114 3.55 -7.62 4.27
N GLU A 115 2.61 -6.70 4.15
CA GLU A 115 1.80 -6.55 2.94
C GLU A 115 1.26 -5.14 2.74
N ILE A 116 1.00 -4.82 1.48
CA ILE A 116 0.04 -3.78 1.10
C ILE A 116 -1.13 -4.46 0.41
N THR A 117 -2.32 -3.91 0.53
CA THR A 117 -3.51 -4.42 -0.14
C THR A 117 -4.23 -3.33 -0.89
N ILE A 118 -4.56 -3.62 -2.13
CA ILE A 118 -5.45 -2.78 -2.92
C ILE A 118 -6.88 -3.17 -2.55
N THR A 119 -7.71 -2.21 -2.18
CA THR A 119 -9.03 -2.50 -1.62
C THR A 119 -10.05 -1.41 -1.92
N ALA A 120 -11.32 -1.80 -1.95
CA ALA A 120 -12.43 -0.85 -2.01
C ALA A 120 -12.65 -0.13 -0.67
N ASP A 121 -12.32 -0.79 0.45
CA ASP A 121 -12.52 -0.29 1.82
C ASP A 121 -11.18 -0.14 2.57
N PRO A 122 -10.39 0.91 2.27
CA PRO A 122 -9.11 1.11 2.95
C PRO A 122 -9.31 1.53 4.41
N ALA A 123 -8.45 1.05 5.31
CA ALA A 123 -8.44 1.49 6.71
C ALA A 123 -8.04 2.97 6.86
N TYR A 124 -7.34 3.52 5.88
CA TYR A 124 -6.91 4.91 5.81
C TYR A 124 -7.53 5.59 4.60
N ASP A 125 -8.54 6.42 4.81
CA ASP A 125 -9.32 7.07 3.74
C ASP A 125 -8.49 8.02 2.87
N THR A 126 -7.31 8.41 3.33
CA THR A 126 -6.39 9.31 2.62
C THR A 126 -5.49 8.60 1.61
N THR A 127 -5.57 7.28 1.51
CA THR A 127 -4.80 6.51 0.54
C THR A 127 -5.47 6.49 -0.83
N THR A 128 -4.66 6.45 -1.90
CA THR A 128 -5.17 6.40 -3.27
C THR A 128 -4.43 5.39 -4.12
N VAL A 129 -5.14 4.88 -5.12
CA VAL A 129 -4.61 3.99 -6.16
C VAL A 129 -4.95 4.57 -7.53
N GLN A 130 -3.98 4.57 -8.43
CA GLN A 130 -4.17 5.02 -9.81
C GLN A 130 -3.50 4.07 -10.79
N VAL A 131 -4.09 3.94 -11.98
CA VAL A 131 -3.47 3.24 -13.10
C VAL A 131 -2.68 4.24 -13.92
N ARG A 132 -1.37 3.99 -14.09
CA ARG A 132 -0.52 4.76 -15.01
C ARG A 132 -0.23 3.93 -16.25
N GLY A 133 -0.46 4.53 -17.41
CA GLY A 133 -0.21 3.96 -18.72
C GLY A 133 -1.41 4.06 -19.63
N LYS A 134 -1.19 4.04 -20.96
CA LYS A 134 -2.27 3.80 -21.92
C LYS A 134 -2.86 2.43 -21.64
N GLN A 135 -4.18 2.32 -21.58
CA GLN A 135 -4.83 1.01 -21.59
C GLN A 135 -4.22 0.18 -22.74
N PRO A 136 -3.59 -0.94 -22.46
CA PRO A 136 -3.04 -1.74 -23.54
C PRO A 136 -4.17 -2.45 -24.23
N SER A 137 -4.33 -2.15 -25.50
CA SER A 137 -4.83 -3.16 -26.42
C SER A 137 -3.77 -4.27 -26.44
N THR A 138 -4.08 -5.41 -25.83
CA THR A 138 -3.27 -6.62 -25.85
C THR A 138 -1.81 -6.51 -25.37
N LEU A 139 -1.51 -7.11 -24.22
CA LEU A 139 -0.16 -7.51 -23.75
C LEU A 139 0.79 -6.41 -23.26
N THR A 140 0.35 -5.46 -22.48
CA THR A 140 1.30 -4.59 -21.77
C THR A 140 1.00 -4.59 -20.27
N LEU A 141 2.04 -4.83 -19.46
CA LEU A 141 2.01 -4.77 -18.02
C LEU A 141 1.42 -3.41 -17.54
N ALA A 142 0.25 -3.44 -16.95
CA ALA A 142 -0.28 -2.25 -16.29
C ALA A 142 0.52 -2.01 -15.01
N ARG A 143 0.94 -0.77 -14.79
CA ARG A 143 1.56 -0.33 -13.55
C ARG A 143 0.53 0.38 -12.69
N LEU A 144 0.38 -0.07 -11.46
CA LEU A 144 -0.33 0.66 -10.43
C LEU A 144 0.65 1.52 -9.65
N TYR A 145 0.35 2.81 -9.57
CA TYR A 145 1.13 3.75 -8.77
C TYR A 145 0.24 4.32 -7.68
N LEU A 146 0.74 4.38 -6.48
CA LEU A 146 0.16 5.21 -5.45
C LEU A 146 0.81 6.58 -5.52
N GLU A 147 0.04 7.59 -5.88
CA GLU A 147 0.37 8.96 -5.54
C GLU A 147 -0.40 9.31 -4.27
N ALA A 148 0.31 9.73 -3.23
CA ALA A 148 -0.33 10.43 -2.15
C ALA A 148 -1.03 11.64 -2.77
N CYS A 149 -2.35 11.79 -2.55
CA CYS A 149 -3.09 12.92 -3.09
C CYS A 149 -2.42 14.24 -2.71
N ARG A 150 -2.12 15.03 -3.70
CA ARG A 150 -1.72 16.42 -3.52
C ARG A 150 -2.94 17.27 -3.23
#